data_f0aed695784460178871ab5141743ced
#
_entry.id   f0aed695784460178871ab5141743ced
#
_cell.length_a   1.000
_cell.length_b   1.000
_cell.length_c   1.000
_cell.angle_alpha   90.00
_cell.angle_beta   90.00
_cell.angle_gamma   90.00
#
_symmetry.space_group_name_H-M   'P 1'
#
loop_
_entity.id
_entity.type
_entity.pdbx_description
1 polymer ?
#
loop_
_entity_poly.entity_id
_entity_poly.type
_entity_poly.pdbx_seq_one_letter_code
_entity_poly.pdbx_strand_id
1 'polypeptide(L)'
;MSHHPKLPVEIPDDLGDVIQQGIDRGKKAAARRRRVRQAAARTACSLVLVLGVFVGGVNVSPAFAAAVENVPILGQLVQIFGRNQAVVEGGSAPDGGTAAVTMERDGDTELMQLRFAREEAALYQAAFASYPKTVTITLPGTAGVEVLSEITRAQDTSQYIKSVYQVPTGAAGTTVLQLELESDANVQIEEYRDPGSLVIRLTPAEIQLDTVYSLRTLSVSAQDLPALLERYEGRSTRILQNGGGKFFVELGQYDTRDEALAAASDGLIVEERTGNNVPVCYETLEQYRSAQFLDGYYQLLLSAASAEPVIAFVREHLAAASPEERQVLLDGLSGLIQDTDEDLDWAEIAALYQTADQEVPALVREHLTTP
;
A
#
# COMPACT_ATOMS: atom_id res chain seq x y z
N MET A 1 -29.79 28.89 22.34
CA MET A 1 -29.85 29.19 20.88
C MET A 1 -28.42 29.13 20.33
N SER A 2 -28.02 27.97 19.85
CA SER A 2 -26.67 27.78 19.26
C SER A 2 -26.86 27.63 17.77
N HIS A 3 -26.40 28.63 17.02
CA HIS A 3 -26.33 28.58 15.57
C HIS A 3 -25.09 27.78 15.18
N HIS A 4 -25.24 26.60 14.59
CA HIS A 4 -24.18 25.95 13.82
C HIS A 4 -24.22 26.55 12.39
N PRO A 5 -23.11 27.08 11.89
CA PRO A 5 -23.03 27.51 10.49
C PRO A 5 -22.97 26.25 9.61
N LYS A 6 -23.98 26.08 8.76
CA LYS A 6 -23.90 25.14 7.61
C LYS A 6 -22.87 25.70 6.63
N LEU A 7 -21.73 25.02 6.51
CA LEU A 7 -20.79 25.27 5.42
C LEU A 7 -21.43 24.78 4.12
N PRO A 8 -21.65 25.61 3.12
CA PRO A 8 -22.08 25.13 1.81
C PRO A 8 -20.92 24.35 1.19
N VAL A 9 -21.09 23.06 1.01
CA VAL A 9 -20.20 22.27 0.17
C VAL A 9 -20.58 22.60 -1.27
N GLU A 10 -19.80 23.42 -1.94
CA GLU A 10 -19.92 23.62 -3.38
C GLU A 10 -19.43 22.36 -4.08
N ILE A 11 -20.37 21.59 -4.63
CA ILE A 11 -20.05 20.47 -5.51
C ILE A 11 -19.61 21.08 -6.84
N PRO A 12 -18.38 20.81 -7.32
CA PRO A 12 -17.94 21.33 -8.61
C PRO A 12 -18.85 20.83 -9.75
N ASP A 13 -19.23 21.72 -10.66
CA ASP A 13 -20.10 21.40 -11.81
C ASP A 13 -19.50 20.34 -12.75
N ASP A 14 -18.20 20.05 -12.63
CA ASP A 14 -17.47 19.07 -13.43
C ASP A 14 -17.37 17.68 -12.77
N LEU A 15 -17.95 17.48 -11.58
CA LEU A 15 -17.88 16.21 -10.85
C LEU A 15 -18.46 15.04 -11.68
N GLY A 16 -19.58 15.30 -12.38
CA GLY A 16 -20.18 14.32 -13.29
C GLY A 16 -19.25 13.90 -14.43
N ASP A 17 -18.52 14.85 -15.00
CA ASP A 17 -17.57 14.59 -16.08
C ASP A 17 -16.33 13.83 -15.58
N VAL A 18 -15.88 14.10 -14.37
CA VAL A 18 -14.74 13.39 -13.74
C VAL A 18 -15.12 11.93 -13.43
N ILE A 19 -16.32 11.69 -12.92
CA ILE A 19 -16.85 10.34 -12.66
C ILE A 19 -16.99 9.57 -13.98
N GLN A 20 -17.57 10.18 -15.02
CA GLN A 20 -17.73 9.55 -16.33
C GLN A 20 -16.38 9.24 -16.97
N GLN A 21 -15.39 10.13 -16.85
CA GLN A 21 -14.02 9.86 -17.29
C GLN A 21 -13.37 8.72 -16.50
N GLY A 22 -13.64 8.59 -15.21
CA GLY A 22 -13.19 7.48 -14.37
C GLY A 22 -13.76 6.14 -14.87
N ILE A 23 -15.05 6.08 -15.13
CA ILE A 23 -15.76 4.91 -15.68
C ILE A 23 -15.20 4.52 -17.06
N ASP A 24 -14.98 5.50 -17.93
CA ASP A 24 -14.45 5.24 -19.28
C ASP A 24 -12.99 4.80 -19.28
N ARG A 25 -12.19 5.31 -18.34
CA ARG A 25 -10.82 4.81 -18.11
C ARG A 25 -10.84 3.37 -17.59
N GLY A 26 -11.73 3.05 -16.66
CA GLY A 26 -11.92 1.69 -16.15
C GLY A 26 -12.32 0.69 -17.25
N LYS A 27 -13.26 1.05 -18.11
CA LYS A 27 -13.70 0.22 -19.25
C LYS A 27 -12.58 0.03 -20.29
N LYS A 28 -11.79 1.07 -20.57
CA LYS A 28 -10.63 0.99 -21.48
C LYS A 28 -9.49 0.15 -20.89
N ALA A 29 -9.24 0.23 -19.58
CA ALA A 29 -8.27 -0.58 -18.88
C ALA A 29 -8.65 -2.07 -18.89
N ALA A 30 -9.91 -2.41 -18.67
CA ALA A 30 -10.43 -3.78 -18.72
C ALA A 30 -10.33 -4.40 -20.13
N ALA A 31 -10.61 -3.61 -21.19
CA ALA A 31 -10.45 -4.06 -22.58
C ALA A 31 -8.98 -4.26 -22.97
N ARG A 32 -8.07 -3.42 -22.45
CA ARG A 32 -6.62 -3.54 -22.67
C ARG A 32 -6.06 -4.78 -21.97
N ARG A 33 -6.52 -5.10 -20.74
CA ARG A 33 -6.12 -6.33 -20.01
C ARG A 33 -6.39 -7.61 -20.79
N ARG A 34 -7.52 -7.68 -21.48
CA ARG A 34 -7.89 -8.86 -22.30
C ARG A 34 -6.97 -9.05 -23.50
N ARG A 35 -6.49 -7.96 -24.11
CA ARG A 35 -5.51 -7.99 -25.23
C ARG A 35 -4.09 -8.28 -24.76
N VAL A 36 -3.69 -7.75 -23.61
CA VAL A 36 -2.35 -7.94 -23.03
C VAL A 36 -2.15 -9.39 -22.56
N ARG A 37 -3.17 -10.03 -21.95
CA ARG A 37 -3.11 -11.45 -21.58
C ARG A 37 -2.88 -12.38 -22.78
N GLN A 38 -3.45 -12.06 -23.94
CA GLN A 38 -3.23 -12.84 -25.17
C GLN A 38 -1.87 -12.57 -25.84
N ALA A 39 -1.29 -11.39 -25.61
CA ALA A 39 0.05 -11.05 -26.10
C ALA A 39 1.13 -11.59 -25.14
N ALA A 40 0.94 -11.54 -23.83
CA ALA A 40 1.90 -12.00 -22.83
C ALA A 40 2.22 -13.50 -22.92
N ALA A 41 1.24 -14.33 -23.29
CA ALA A 41 1.46 -15.76 -23.50
C ALA A 41 2.37 -16.07 -24.71
N ARG A 42 2.50 -15.14 -25.66
CA ARG A 42 3.36 -15.30 -26.85
C ARG A 42 4.74 -14.68 -26.66
N THR A 43 4.91 -13.76 -25.69
CA THR A 43 6.17 -13.02 -25.48
C THR A 43 7.00 -13.61 -24.32
N ALA A 44 6.44 -14.49 -23.49
CA ALA A 44 7.14 -15.09 -22.35
C ALA A 44 8.39 -15.90 -22.76
N CYS A 45 8.39 -16.55 -23.92
CA CYS A 45 9.55 -17.31 -24.39
C CYS A 45 10.70 -16.44 -24.95
N SER A 46 10.41 -15.22 -25.42
CA SER A 46 11.45 -14.32 -25.94
C SER A 46 12.08 -13.43 -24.87
N LEU A 47 11.35 -13.16 -23.76
CA LEU A 47 11.86 -12.31 -22.69
C LEU A 47 12.91 -13.02 -21.82
N VAL A 48 12.79 -14.33 -21.63
CA VAL A 48 13.80 -15.13 -20.89
C VAL A 48 15.15 -15.13 -21.60
N LEU A 49 15.18 -15.08 -22.93
CA LEU A 49 16.41 -15.01 -23.70
C LEU A 49 17.05 -13.61 -23.67
N VAL A 50 16.24 -12.55 -23.66
CA VAL A 50 16.74 -11.16 -23.61
C VAL A 50 17.22 -10.81 -22.19
N LEU A 51 16.55 -11.29 -21.13
CA LEU A 51 16.98 -11.10 -19.74
C LEU A 51 18.27 -11.84 -19.41
N GLY A 52 18.47 -13.04 -19.93
CA GLY A 52 19.74 -13.79 -19.79
C GLY A 52 20.93 -13.08 -20.41
N VAL A 53 20.73 -12.38 -21.53
CA VAL A 53 21.77 -11.58 -22.21
C VAL A 53 21.98 -10.24 -21.49
N PHE A 54 20.93 -9.65 -20.89
CA PHE A 54 21.02 -8.37 -20.21
C PHE A 54 21.75 -8.50 -18.85
N VAL A 55 21.45 -9.52 -18.05
CA VAL A 55 22.16 -9.80 -16.78
C VAL A 55 23.62 -10.20 -17.02
N GLY A 56 23.90 -10.95 -18.09
CA GLY A 56 25.28 -11.28 -18.50
C GLY A 56 26.02 -10.08 -19.10
N GLY A 57 25.34 -9.16 -19.78
CA GLY A 57 25.92 -8.00 -20.44
C GLY A 57 26.26 -6.82 -19.52
N VAL A 58 25.48 -6.62 -18.45
CA VAL A 58 25.68 -5.54 -17.48
C VAL A 58 26.92 -5.78 -16.59
N ASN A 59 27.25 -7.03 -16.33
CA ASN A 59 28.49 -7.38 -15.60
C ASN A 59 29.78 -7.24 -16.46
N VAL A 60 29.69 -6.88 -17.74
CA VAL A 60 30.86 -6.88 -18.66
C VAL A 60 30.93 -5.62 -19.55
N SER A 61 30.05 -4.63 -19.40
CA SER A 61 30.13 -3.43 -20.23
C SER A 61 31.08 -2.38 -19.66
N PRO A 62 32.27 -2.16 -20.27
CA PRO A 62 33.22 -1.12 -19.85
C PRO A 62 32.64 0.31 -19.96
N ALA A 63 31.64 0.50 -20.81
CA ALA A 63 30.98 1.80 -21.00
C ALA A 63 30.05 2.16 -19.82
N PHE A 64 29.46 1.17 -19.15
CA PHE A 64 28.64 1.40 -17.95
C PHE A 64 29.53 1.66 -16.74
N ALA A 65 30.63 0.92 -16.58
CA ALA A 65 31.62 1.18 -15.55
C ALA A 65 32.23 2.60 -15.68
N ALA A 66 32.50 3.05 -16.89
CA ALA A 66 33.02 4.40 -17.16
C ALA A 66 32.00 5.53 -16.87
N ALA A 67 30.71 5.27 -17.02
CA ALA A 67 29.65 6.24 -16.66
C ALA A 67 29.49 6.40 -15.14
N VAL A 68 29.78 5.33 -14.37
CA VAL A 68 29.74 5.32 -12.90
C VAL A 68 31.04 5.90 -12.30
N GLU A 69 32.18 5.76 -12.95
CA GLU A 69 33.47 6.33 -12.52
C GLU A 69 33.49 7.87 -12.44
N ASN A 70 32.56 8.55 -13.10
CA ASN A 70 32.49 10.02 -13.09
C ASN A 70 31.69 10.61 -11.92
N VAL A 71 31.15 9.80 -11.01
CA VAL A 71 30.53 10.29 -9.75
C VAL A 71 31.64 10.29 -8.68
N PRO A 72 32.10 11.46 -8.21
CA PRO A 72 33.39 11.59 -7.47
C PRO A 72 33.38 10.98 -6.07
N ILE A 73 32.36 10.23 -5.64
CA ILE A 73 32.16 9.83 -4.25
C ILE A 73 31.97 8.30 -4.08
N LEU A 74 31.76 7.55 -5.17
CA LEU A 74 31.21 6.20 -5.07
C LEU A 74 32.22 5.05 -4.88
N GLY A 75 33.51 5.28 -4.99
CA GLY A 75 34.51 4.20 -4.84
C GLY A 75 34.43 3.13 -5.94
N GLN A 76 34.94 1.93 -5.67
CA GLN A 76 34.93 0.81 -6.63
C GLN A 76 33.61 0.03 -6.51
N LEU A 77 32.87 -0.07 -7.62
CA LEU A 77 31.66 -0.87 -7.69
C LEU A 77 31.95 -2.36 -7.46
N VAL A 78 31.28 -2.95 -6.49
CA VAL A 78 31.36 -4.37 -6.14
C VAL A 78 30.26 -5.15 -6.86
N GLN A 79 29.00 -4.70 -6.72
CA GLN A 79 27.84 -5.39 -7.28
C GLN A 79 26.66 -4.44 -7.45
N ILE A 80 25.75 -4.83 -8.34
CA ILE A 80 24.51 -4.10 -8.63
C ILE A 80 23.34 -5.07 -8.52
N PHE A 81 22.35 -4.68 -7.74
CA PHE A 81 21.11 -5.42 -7.57
C PHE A 81 19.91 -4.63 -8.10
N GLY A 82 19.12 -5.24 -8.94
CA GLY A 82 17.92 -4.65 -9.50
C GLY A 82 16.64 -5.30 -8.96
N ARG A 83 15.52 -4.71 -9.30
CA ARG A 83 14.16 -5.07 -8.90
C ARG A 83 13.74 -6.53 -9.13
N ASN A 84 14.47 -7.29 -9.95
CA ASN A 84 14.16 -8.69 -10.25
C ASN A 84 14.65 -9.68 -9.17
N GLN A 85 15.38 -9.20 -8.17
CA GLN A 85 15.83 -10.02 -7.04
C GLN A 85 15.02 -9.59 -5.82
N ALA A 86 14.18 -10.50 -5.33
CA ALA A 86 13.32 -10.21 -4.17
C ALA A 86 14.13 -9.92 -2.91
N VAL A 87 15.29 -10.56 -2.76
CA VAL A 87 16.22 -10.37 -1.64
C VAL A 87 17.65 -10.37 -2.18
N VAL A 88 18.46 -9.46 -1.67
CA VAL A 88 19.89 -9.37 -1.97
C VAL A 88 20.69 -9.25 -0.67
N GLU A 89 21.88 -9.81 -0.65
CA GLU A 89 22.79 -9.79 0.49
C GLU A 89 24.17 -9.35 0.03
N GLY A 90 24.88 -8.62 0.89
CA GLY A 90 26.22 -8.15 0.59
C GLY A 90 26.92 -7.57 1.81
N GLY A 91 28.00 -6.85 1.51
CA GLY A 91 28.91 -6.34 2.51
C GLY A 91 29.82 -7.43 3.09
N SER A 92 30.86 -7.03 3.76
CA SER A 92 31.83 -7.93 4.39
C SER A 92 32.21 -7.53 5.81
N ALA A 93 31.93 -6.29 6.21
CA ALA A 93 32.22 -5.80 7.54
C ALA A 93 31.12 -6.23 8.55
N PRO A 94 31.42 -7.08 9.53
CA PRO A 94 30.45 -7.60 10.49
C PRO A 94 29.93 -6.56 11.49
N ASP A 95 30.68 -5.47 11.68
CA ASP A 95 30.34 -4.34 12.51
C ASP A 95 30.19 -3.12 11.59
N GLY A 96 28.96 -2.67 11.40
CA GLY A 96 28.65 -1.54 10.50
C GLY A 96 29.06 -0.18 11.06
N GLY A 97 29.29 -0.08 12.36
CA GLY A 97 29.60 1.19 13.01
C GLY A 97 28.52 2.25 12.77
N THR A 98 28.93 3.46 12.43
CA THR A 98 28.05 4.54 11.99
C THR A 98 28.09 4.67 10.48
N ALA A 99 26.93 4.96 9.89
CA ALA A 99 26.81 5.27 8.48
C ALA A 99 26.41 6.73 8.30
N ALA A 100 27.11 7.46 7.44
CA ALA A 100 26.67 8.79 6.96
C ALA A 100 25.75 8.59 5.78
N VAL A 101 24.65 9.38 5.73
CA VAL A 101 23.69 9.35 4.63
C VAL A 101 23.77 10.64 3.86
N THR A 102 23.86 10.53 2.54
CA THR A 102 23.77 11.69 1.63
C THR A 102 22.70 11.43 0.58
N MET A 103 22.04 12.50 0.15
CA MET A 103 21.13 12.49 -1.00
C MET A 103 21.71 13.37 -2.09
N GLU A 104 21.80 12.82 -3.28
CA GLU A 104 22.19 13.56 -4.49
C GLU A 104 21.10 13.40 -5.55
N ARG A 105 20.91 14.43 -6.36
CA ARG A 105 19.94 14.40 -7.45
C ARG A 105 20.60 14.85 -8.74
N ASP A 106 20.38 14.06 -9.79
CA ASP A 106 20.78 14.38 -11.15
C ASP A 106 19.56 14.16 -12.09
N GLY A 107 18.93 15.27 -12.48
CA GLY A 107 17.67 15.25 -13.19
C GLY A 107 16.57 14.51 -12.42
N ASP A 108 16.04 13.44 -13.03
CA ASP A 108 15.00 12.58 -12.46
C ASP A 108 15.58 11.37 -11.67
N THR A 109 16.89 11.33 -11.48
CA THR A 109 17.57 10.28 -10.71
C THR A 109 17.94 10.80 -9.34
N GLU A 110 17.61 10.04 -8.31
CA GLU A 110 18.06 10.29 -6.94
C GLU A 110 18.97 9.17 -6.47
N LEU A 111 20.02 9.53 -5.75
CA LEU A 111 20.98 8.63 -5.15
C LEU A 111 20.99 8.86 -3.65
N MET A 112 20.51 7.87 -2.89
CA MET A 112 20.70 7.83 -1.44
C MET A 112 21.90 6.94 -1.14
N GLN A 113 22.99 7.54 -0.66
CA GLN A 113 24.19 6.82 -0.30
C GLN A 113 24.30 6.64 1.21
N LEU A 114 24.43 5.39 1.64
CA LEU A 114 24.84 5.02 3.01
C LEU A 114 26.34 4.73 2.96
N ARG A 115 27.14 5.65 3.51
CA ARG A 115 28.60 5.53 3.54
C ARG A 115 29.05 5.04 4.91
N PHE A 116 29.73 3.93 4.93
CA PHE A 116 30.33 3.36 6.15
C PHE A 116 31.72 3.95 6.39
N ALA A 117 32.12 4.09 7.66
CA ALA A 117 33.45 4.57 8.04
C ALA A 117 34.54 3.51 7.84
N ARG A 118 34.45 2.73 6.76
CA ARG A 118 35.30 1.57 6.44
C ARG A 118 35.55 1.48 4.93
N GLU A 119 36.52 0.66 4.55
CA GLU A 119 36.82 0.38 3.14
C GLU A 119 35.74 -0.48 2.49
N GLU A 120 35.14 -1.37 3.27
CA GLU A 120 34.09 -2.29 2.82
C GLU A 120 32.71 -1.90 3.39
N ALA A 121 31.65 -2.24 2.68
CA ALA A 121 30.30 -2.06 3.17
C ALA A 121 30.04 -2.96 4.39
N ALA A 122 29.23 -2.46 5.34
CA ALA A 122 28.68 -3.28 6.42
C ALA A 122 27.89 -4.45 5.84
N LEU A 123 27.82 -5.56 6.57
CA LEU A 123 26.91 -6.65 6.22
C LEU A 123 25.49 -6.08 6.10
N TYR A 124 24.81 -6.42 5.03
CA TYR A 124 23.44 -6.01 4.81
C TYR A 124 22.62 -7.09 4.09
N GLN A 125 21.34 -7.03 4.30
CA GLN A 125 20.35 -7.70 3.48
C GLN A 125 19.34 -6.65 3.03
N ALA A 126 19.00 -6.62 1.75
CA ALA A 126 17.94 -5.75 1.24
C ALA A 126 16.86 -6.57 0.56
N ALA A 127 15.61 -6.33 0.92
CA ALA A 127 14.45 -6.98 0.37
C ALA A 127 13.55 -5.95 -0.35
N PHE A 128 13.11 -6.32 -1.55
CA PHE A 128 12.22 -5.50 -2.38
C PHE A 128 10.82 -6.11 -2.39
N ALA A 129 9.81 -5.28 -2.25
CA ALA A 129 8.43 -5.71 -2.35
C ALA A 129 7.56 -4.64 -3.03
N SER A 130 6.45 -5.10 -3.62
CA SER A 130 5.41 -4.25 -4.20
C SER A 130 4.14 -4.33 -3.33
N TYR A 131 3.27 -3.35 -3.50
CA TYR A 131 1.93 -3.27 -2.87
C TYR A 131 1.92 -3.28 -1.31
N PRO A 132 2.42 -2.25 -0.62
CA PRO A 132 3.07 -1.05 -1.16
C PRO A 132 4.51 -1.32 -1.58
N LYS A 133 5.06 -0.45 -2.43
CA LYS A 133 6.44 -0.54 -2.88
C LYS A 133 7.39 -0.19 -1.74
N THR A 134 8.22 -1.15 -1.33
CA THR A 134 9.12 -1.01 -0.19
C THR A 134 10.51 -1.56 -0.46
N VAL A 135 11.49 -0.97 0.21
CA VAL A 135 12.84 -1.52 0.37
C VAL A 135 13.08 -1.71 1.86
N THR A 136 13.31 -2.94 2.28
CA THR A 136 13.70 -3.26 3.66
C THR A 136 15.18 -3.52 3.70
N ILE A 137 15.94 -2.75 4.49
CA ILE A 137 17.39 -2.89 4.67
C ILE A 137 17.66 -3.35 6.08
N THR A 138 18.25 -4.54 6.21
CA THR A 138 18.71 -5.09 7.48
C THR A 138 20.21 -4.87 7.60
N LEU A 139 20.64 -4.22 8.66
CA LEU A 139 22.04 -3.85 8.95
C LEU A 139 22.46 -4.43 10.32
N PRO A 140 23.07 -5.62 10.36
CA PRO A 140 23.63 -6.14 11.59
C PRO A 140 24.80 -5.27 12.10
N GLY A 141 24.87 -5.06 13.40
CA GLY A 141 25.97 -4.32 14.02
C GLY A 141 26.00 -2.81 13.77
N THR A 142 24.95 -2.22 13.20
CA THR A 142 24.87 -0.79 12.91
C THR A 142 24.03 -0.05 13.97
N ALA A 143 24.48 1.14 14.38
CA ALA A 143 23.77 1.99 15.33
C ALA A 143 22.51 2.60 14.68
N GLY A 144 21.36 1.95 14.88
CA GLY A 144 20.14 2.22 14.16
C GLY A 144 19.56 3.63 14.29
N VAL A 145 19.69 4.24 15.47
CA VAL A 145 19.09 5.57 15.73
C VAL A 145 19.77 6.68 14.92
N GLU A 146 21.10 6.65 14.80
CA GLU A 146 21.84 7.65 14.02
C GLU A 146 21.55 7.51 12.52
N VAL A 147 21.59 6.28 12.01
CA VAL A 147 21.26 5.98 10.60
C VAL A 147 19.84 6.43 10.28
N LEU A 148 18.86 6.12 11.13
CA LEU A 148 17.47 6.51 10.91
C LEU A 148 17.31 8.04 10.85
N SER A 149 17.92 8.78 11.77
CA SER A 149 17.82 10.25 11.80
C SER A 149 18.40 10.91 10.55
N GLU A 150 19.46 10.36 9.99
CA GLU A 150 20.09 10.85 8.76
C GLU A 150 19.23 10.52 7.52
N ILE A 151 18.68 9.31 7.46
CA ILE A 151 17.78 8.90 6.37
C ILE A 151 16.49 9.72 6.39
N THR A 152 15.89 9.96 7.56
CA THR A 152 14.69 10.80 7.69
C THR A 152 14.95 12.22 7.20
N ARG A 153 16.13 12.77 7.49
CA ARG A 153 16.53 14.09 6.96
C ARG A 153 16.68 14.10 5.44
N ALA A 154 17.21 13.01 4.86
CA ALA A 154 17.33 12.87 3.41
C ALA A 154 15.95 12.71 2.72
N GLN A 155 14.99 12.07 3.38
CA GLN A 155 13.62 11.92 2.91
C GLN A 155 12.95 13.25 2.58
N ASP A 156 13.13 14.29 3.42
CA ASP A 156 12.51 15.61 3.23
C ASP A 156 12.85 16.26 1.87
N THR A 157 13.90 15.78 1.21
CA THR A 157 14.35 16.27 -0.10
C THR A 157 14.07 15.31 -1.25
N SER A 158 13.64 14.11 -0.96
CA SER A 158 13.34 13.08 -1.97
C SER A 158 11.97 13.27 -2.60
N GLN A 159 11.88 12.96 -3.90
CA GLN A 159 10.60 12.88 -4.61
C GLN A 159 10.08 11.43 -4.72
N TYR A 160 10.93 10.44 -4.42
CA TYR A 160 10.60 9.02 -4.55
C TYR A 160 10.45 8.29 -3.22
N ILE A 161 10.98 8.83 -2.11
CA ILE A 161 10.84 8.23 -0.78
C ILE A 161 9.65 8.85 -0.08
N LYS A 162 8.60 8.06 0.12
CA LYS A 162 7.37 8.47 0.79
C LYS A 162 7.51 8.50 2.31
N SER A 163 8.09 7.44 2.89
CA SER A 163 8.33 7.34 4.33
C SER A 163 9.52 6.44 4.65
N VAL A 164 10.13 6.68 5.81
CA VAL A 164 11.21 5.87 6.37
C VAL A 164 10.91 5.59 7.83
N TYR A 165 11.04 4.33 8.24
CA TYR A 165 10.92 3.96 9.64
C TYR A 165 11.79 2.77 10.00
N GLN A 166 12.12 2.67 11.28
CA GLN A 166 12.79 1.50 11.83
C GLN A 166 11.75 0.46 12.26
N VAL A 167 11.96 -0.78 11.83
CA VAL A 167 11.13 -1.92 12.23
C VAL A 167 11.64 -2.47 13.57
N PRO A 168 10.83 -2.48 14.64
CA PRO A 168 11.22 -3.03 15.93
C PRO A 168 11.16 -4.56 15.91
N THR A 169 12.29 -5.22 15.65
CA THR A 169 12.39 -6.69 15.57
C THR A 169 12.70 -7.39 16.88
N GLY A 170 13.10 -6.65 17.92
CA GLY A 170 13.60 -7.23 19.17
C GLY A 170 15.02 -7.81 19.09
N ALA A 171 15.61 -7.92 17.91
CA ALA A 171 16.97 -8.44 17.72
C ALA A 171 18.01 -7.40 18.13
N ALA A 172 18.70 -7.66 19.24
CA ALA A 172 19.76 -6.78 19.74
C ALA A 172 20.90 -6.63 18.72
N GLY A 173 21.32 -5.39 18.47
CA GLY A 173 22.43 -5.10 17.56
C GLY A 173 22.11 -5.22 16.08
N THR A 174 20.86 -5.33 15.71
CA THR A 174 20.42 -5.34 14.31
C THR A 174 19.44 -4.19 14.06
N THR A 175 19.75 -3.38 13.08
CA THR A 175 18.84 -2.32 12.59
C THR A 175 18.12 -2.80 11.34
N VAL A 176 16.81 -2.68 11.35
CA VAL A 176 15.98 -2.92 10.17
C VAL A 176 15.29 -1.61 9.79
N LEU A 177 15.65 -1.10 8.64
CA LEU A 177 15.08 0.11 8.06
C LEU A 177 14.12 -0.27 6.95
N GLN A 178 12.96 0.38 6.93
CA GLN A 178 12.02 0.25 5.84
C GLN A 178 11.82 1.59 5.17
N LEU A 179 12.01 1.62 3.86
CA LEU A 179 11.70 2.73 2.99
C LEU A 179 10.42 2.39 2.24
N GLU A 180 9.41 3.21 2.36
CA GLU A 180 8.26 3.20 1.47
C GLU A 180 8.52 4.16 0.32
N LEU A 181 8.31 3.68 -0.90
CA LEU A 181 8.57 4.44 -2.10
C LEU A 181 7.28 4.91 -2.75
N GLU A 182 7.34 5.97 -3.52
CA GLU A 182 6.24 6.38 -4.39
C GLU A 182 5.98 5.33 -5.47
N SER A 183 4.76 5.32 -6.01
CA SER A 183 4.33 4.29 -6.98
C SER A 183 5.09 4.35 -8.30
N ASP A 184 5.58 5.52 -8.68
CA ASP A 184 6.36 5.80 -9.88
C ASP A 184 7.87 5.67 -9.67
N ALA A 185 8.34 5.21 -8.51
CA ALA A 185 9.74 4.97 -8.24
C ALA A 185 10.20 3.58 -8.70
N ASN A 186 11.32 3.51 -9.39
CA ASN A 186 12.11 2.30 -9.58
C ASN A 186 13.33 2.35 -8.67
N VAL A 187 13.78 1.20 -8.19
CA VAL A 187 14.88 1.10 -7.24
C VAL A 187 15.94 0.11 -7.69
N GLN A 188 17.19 0.49 -7.49
CA GLN A 188 18.37 -0.33 -7.69
C GLN A 188 19.32 -0.12 -6.51
N ILE A 189 19.97 -1.18 -6.02
CA ILE A 189 20.98 -1.09 -4.96
C ILE A 189 22.33 -1.42 -5.57
N GLU A 190 23.31 -0.59 -5.28
CA GLU A 190 24.69 -0.72 -5.72
C GLU A 190 25.59 -0.77 -4.50
N GLU A 191 26.51 -1.72 -4.45
CA GLU A 191 27.52 -1.84 -3.39
C GLU A 191 28.87 -1.37 -3.89
N TYR A 192 29.54 -0.55 -3.09
CA TYR A 192 30.86 -0.01 -3.37
C TYR A 192 31.83 -0.27 -2.21
N ARG A 193 33.12 -0.32 -2.53
CA ARG A 193 34.23 -0.34 -1.58
C ARG A 193 35.18 0.82 -1.85
N ASP A 194 36.02 1.17 -0.85
CA ASP A 194 37.01 2.24 -0.91
C ASP A 194 36.43 3.64 -1.26
N PRO A 195 35.46 4.16 -0.49
CA PRO A 195 34.93 3.70 0.81
C PRO A 195 33.75 2.75 0.67
N GLY A 196 33.56 1.88 1.67
CA GLY A 196 32.41 1.00 1.76
C GLY A 196 31.11 1.77 1.77
N SER A 197 30.23 1.52 0.81
CA SER A 197 28.93 2.19 0.75
C SER A 197 27.87 1.37 0.03
N LEU A 198 26.61 1.66 0.38
CA LEU A 198 25.43 1.25 -0.36
C LEU A 198 24.82 2.47 -1.01
N VAL A 199 24.55 2.38 -2.28
CA VAL A 199 23.82 3.41 -3.03
C VAL A 199 22.47 2.86 -3.45
N ILE A 200 21.41 3.51 -2.99
CA ILE A 200 20.05 3.25 -3.40
C ILE A 200 19.74 4.28 -4.50
N ARG A 201 19.72 3.78 -5.73
CA ARG A 201 19.39 4.57 -6.90
C ARG A 201 17.89 4.52 -7.15
N LEU A 202 17.26 5.67 -7.19
CA LEU A 202 15.84 5.85 -7.45
C LEU A 202 15.68 6.55 -8.80
N THR A 203 14.83 5.99 -9.65
CA THR A 203 14.56 6.52 -11.00
C THR A 203 13.08 6.44 -11.30
N PRO A 204 12.57 7.22 -12.27
CA PRO A 204 11.17 7.13 -12.66
C PRO A 204 10.78 5.73 -13.14
N ALA A 205 9.56 5.33 -12.84
CA ALA A 205 8.94 4.10 -13.34
C ALA A 205 7.50 4.33 -13.77
N GLU A 206 6.98 3.46 -14.62
CA GLU A 206 5.55 3.44 -14.90
C GLU A 206 4.78 3.01 -13.67
N ILE A 207 3.69 3.74 -13.38
CA ILE A 207 2.78 3.40 -12.29
C ILE A 207 2.01 2.13 -12.66
N GLN A 208 2.14 1.10 -11.82
CA GLN A 208 1.37 -0.13 -11.92
C GLN A 208 0.26 -0.09 -10.85
N LEU A 209 -0.99 -0.12 -11.31
CA LEU A 209 -2.18 -0.13 -10.45
C LEU A 209 -2.82 -1.53 -10.42
N ASP A 210 -1.99 -2.54 -10.23
CA ASP A 210 -2.51 -3.89 -10.03
C ASP A 210 -3.11 -4.01 -8.63
N THR A 211 -4.13 -4.84 -8.52
CA THR A 211 -4.78 -5.17 -7.25
C THR A 211 -4.26 -6.51 -6.76
N VAL A 212 -3.89 -6.58 -5.51
CA VAL A 212 -3.48 -7.80 -4.80
C VAL A 212 -4.28 -7.95 -3.51
N TYR A 213 -4.38 -9.19 -3.03
CA TYR A 213 -5.04 -9.52 -1.77
C TYR A 213 -3.98 -9.94 -0.75
N SER A 214 -3.73 -9.07 0.22
CA SER A 214 -2.75 -9.28 1.29
C SER A 214 -3.36 -10.09 2.42
N LEU A 215 -2.78 -11.25 2.71
CA LEU A 215 -3.09 -12.02 3.91
C LEU A 215 -2.19 -11.53 5.04
N ARG A 216 -2.75 -11.00 6.10
CA ARG A 216 -2.00 -10.35 7.17
C ARG A 216 -2.61 -10.48 8.56
N THR A 217 -1.84 -10.15 9.57
CA THR A 217 -2.31 -10.01 10.94
C THR A 217 -3.08 -8.71 11.16
N LEU A 218 -3.76 -8.63 12.29
CA LEU A 218 -4.21 -7.36 12.84
C LEU A 218 -3.00 -6.46 13.16
N SER A 219 -3.27 -5.17 13.29
CA SER A 219 -2.26 -4.16 13.58
C SER A 219 -1.96 -4.11 15.08
N VAL A 220 -0.68 -4.03 15.42
CA VAL A 220 -0.18 -3.98 16.79
C VAL A 220 0.73 -2.77 17.02
N SER A 221 0.94 -2.40 18.27
CA SER A 221 1.93 -1.39 18.62
C SER A 221 3.36 -1.86 18.33
N ALA A 222 4.32 -0.92 18.26
CA ALA A 222 5.74 -1.25 18.15
C ALA A 222 6.24 -2.14 19.29
N GLN A 223 5.65 -2.03 20.49
CA GLN A 223 6.01 -2.82 21.67
C GLN A 223 5.56 -4.27 21.55
N ASP A 224 4.43 -4.52 20.89
CA ASP A 224 3.81 -5.85 20.76
C ASP A 224 4.32 -6.60 19.52
N LEU A 225 4.96 -5.90 18.58
CA LEU A 225 5.44 -6.48 17.33
C LEU A 225 6.43 -7.66 17.53
N PRO A 226 7.42 -7.61 18.44
CA PRO A 226 8.33 -8.74 18.64
C PRO A 226 7.59 -10.03 19.04
N ALA A 227 6.61 -9.94 19.94
CA ALA A 227 5.81 -11.10 20.35
C ALA A 227 4.91 -11.63 19.21
N LEU A 228 4.46 -10.73 18.31
CA LEU A 228 3.73 -11.14 17.10
C LEU A 228 4.66 -11.88 16.14
N LEU A 229 5.89 -11.42 15.94
CA LEU A 229 6.87 -12.05 15.03
C LEU A 229 7.26 -13.46 15.49
N GLU A 230 7.39 -13.71 16.79
CA GLU A 230 7.67 -15.04 17.33
C GLU A 230 6.62 -16.09 16.90
N ARG A 231 5.34 -15.68 16.75
CA ARG A 231 4.27 -16.60 16.30
C ARG A 231 4.42 -17.06 14.86
N TYR A 232 5.17 -16.32 14.06
CA TYR A 232 5.37 -16.57 12.64
C TYR A 232 6.84 -16.88 12.31
N GLU A 233 7.64 -17.21 13.32
CA GLU A 233 9.03 -17.60 13.12
C GLU A 233 9.15 -18.77 12.13
N GLY A 234 10.13 -18.69 11.22
CA GLY A 234 10.33 -19.67 10.16
C GLY A 234 9.39 -19.55 8.95
N ARG A 235 8.46 -18.60 8.95
CA ARG A 235 7.65 -18.28 7.77
C ARG A 235 8.25 -17.09 7.02
N SER A 236 8.06 -17.08 5.70
CA SER A 236 8.34 -15.87 4.91
C SER A 236 7.31 -14.81 5.26
N THR A 237 7.75 -13.75 5.90
CA THR A 237 6.89 -12.66 6.36
C THR A 237 7.44 -11.32 5.93
N ARG A 238 6.56 -10.34 5.77
CA ARG A 238 6.90 -8.94 5.57
C ARG A 238 6.26 -8.10 6.66
N ILE A 239 7.02 -7.20 7.25
CA ILE A 239 6.53 -6.28 8.28
C ILE A 239 6.22 -4.96 7.60
N LEU A 240 5.02 -4.43 7.85
CA LEU A 240 4.59 -3.15 7.31
C LEU A 240 4.02 -2.28 8.42
N GLN A 241 4.09 -0.97 8.22
CA GLN A 241 3.43 0.02 9.04
C GLN A 241 2.16 0.51 8.30
N ASN A 242 1.09 0.74 9.03
CA ASN A 242 -0.13 1.33 8.48
C ASN A 242 -0.16 2.85 8.68
N GLY A 243 -1.18 3.51 8.12
CA GLY A 243 -1.37 4.95 8.23
C GLY A 243 -1.52 5.49 9.66
N GLY A 244 -1.81 4.61 10.64
CA GLY A 244 -1.87 4.94 12.07
C GLY A 244 -0.55 4.73 12.82
N GLY A 245 0.55 4.43 12.13
CA GLY A 245 1.86 4.19 12.76
C GLY A 245 1.98 2.84 13.48
N LYS A 246 1.01 1.95 13.35
CA LYS A 246 1.04 0.58 13.91
C LYS A 246 1.58 -0.41 12.90
N PHE A 247 2.10 -1.53 13.38
CA PHE A 247 2.72 -2.56 12.59
C PHE A 247 1.82 -3.77 12.41
N PHE A 248 2.00 -4.47 11.33
CA PHE A 248 1.39 -5.78 11.09
C PHE A 248 2.35 -6.68 10.31
N VAL A 249 2.08 -7.97 10.33
CA VAL A 249 2.85 -8.98 9.60
C VAL A 249 2.02 -9.46 8.42
N GLU A 250 2.52 -9.26 7.20
CA GLU A 250 1.98 -9.82 5.98
C GLU A 250 2.60 -11.20 5.75
N LEU A 251 1.75 -12.21 5.53
CA LEU A 251 2.15 -13.60 5.34
C LEU A 251 2.11 -14.03 3.88
N GLY A 252 1.50 -13.24 3.01
CA GLY A 252 1.44 -13.50 1.58
C GLY A 252 0.59 -12.49 0.83
N GLN A 253 0.80 -12.44 -0.48
CA GLN A 253 -0.01 -11.69 -1.43
C GLN A 253 -0.54 -12.66 -2.48
N TYR A 254 -1.80 -12.48 -2.86
CA TYR A 254 -2.54 -13.34 -3.78
C TYR A 254 -3.16 -12.51 -4.89
N ASP A 255 -3.34 -13.11 -6.05
CA ASP A 255 -3.97 -12.43 -7.20
C ASP A 255 -5.50 -12.36 -7.05
N THR A 256 -6.09 -13.23 -6.23
CA THR A 256 -7.52 -13.27 -5.99
C THR A 256 -7.85 -13.31 -4.51
N ARG A 257 -9.03 -12.77 -4.16
CA ARG A 257 -9.54 -12.79 -2.80
C ARG A 257 -9.79 -14.22 -2.30
N ASP A 258 -10.28 -15.08 -3.18
CA ASP A 258 -10.62 -16.47 -2.83
C ASP A 258 -9.36 -17.28 -2.47
N GLU A 259 -8.24 -17.06 -3.19
CA GLU A 259 -6.96 -17.68 -2.84
C GLU A 259 -6.45 -17.20 -1.49
N ALA A 260 -6.53 -15.88 -1.22
CA ALA A 260 -6.14 -15.31 0.07
C ALA A 260 -7.00 -15.85 1.22
N LEU A 261 -8.32 -15.95 1.02
CA LEU A 261 -9.26 -16.50 2.00
C LEU A 261 -9.02 -17.99 2.25
N ALA A 262 -8.70 -18.77 1.22
CA ALA A 262 -8.38 -20.19 1.34
C ALA A 262 -7.08 -20.42 2.14
N ALA A 263 -6.14 -19.48 2.09
CA ALA A 263 -4.89 -19.52 2.85
C ALA A 263 -5.03 -18.96 4.28
N ALA A 264 -6.12 -18.25 4.56
CA ALA A 264 -6.35 -17.62 5.85
C ALA A 264 -6.60 -18.66 6.95
N SER A 265 -6.09 -18.37 8.13
CA SER A 265 -6.37 -19.08 9.38
C SER A 265 -6.93 -18.12 10.42
N ASP A 266 -7.38 -18.63 11.56
CA ASP A 266 -7.97 -17.82 12.61
C ASP A 266 -7.07 -16.64 13.03
N GLY A 267 -7.69 -15.47 13.11
CA GLY A 267 -7.01 -14.23 13.51
C GLY A 267 -6.27 -13.50 12.39
N LEU A 268 -6.25 -14.05 11.17
CA LEU A 268 -5.75 -13.37 9.98
C LEU A 268 -6.88 -12.66 9.24
N ILE A 269 -6.53 -11.61 8.53
CA ILE A 269 -7.44 -10.85 7.69
C ILE A 269 -6.92 -10.77 6.26
N VAL A 270 -7.82 -10.57 5.32
CA VAL A 270 -7.51 -10.36 3.91
C VAL A 270 -7.83 -8.92 3.53
N GLU A 271 -6.83 -8.17 3.09
CA GLU A 271 -6.95 -6.78 2.68
C GLU A 271 -6.69 -6.64 1.18
N GLU A 272 -7.64 -6.03 0.48
CA GLU A 272 -7.44 -5.65 -0.92
C GLU A 272 -6.56 -4.40 -1.01
N ARG A 273 -5.54 -4.44 -1.85
CA ARG A 273 -4.64 -3.32 -2.10
C ARG A 273 -4.47 -3.07 -3.58
N THR A 274 -4.56 -1.82 -3.98
CA THR A 274 -4.32 -1.38 -5.35
C THR A 274 -3.15 -0.40 -5.35
N GLY A 275 -2.13 -0.71 -6.14
CA GLY A 275 -0.94 0.13 -6.24
C GLY A 275 -0.24 0.34 -4.89
N ASN A 276 0.00 1.60 -4.53
CA ASN A 276 0.72 2.00 -3.31
C ASN A 276 -0.22 2.52 -2.20
N ASN A 277 -1.46 2.04 -2.15
CA ASN A 277 -2.39 2.42 -1.10
C ASN A 277 -1.81 2.11 0.28
N VAL A 278 -1.99 3.05 1.20
CA VAL A 278 -1.56 2.89 2.60
C VAL A 278 -2.44 1.80 3.24
N PRO A 279 -1.84 0.80 3.89
CA PRO A 279 -2.59 -0.25 4.57
C PRO A 279 -3.50 0.30 5.67
N VAL A 280 -4.71 -0.23 5.78
CA VAL A 280 -5.68 0.20 6.79
C VAL A 280 -5.30 -0.31 8.17
N CYS A 281 -5.56 0.48 9.20
CA CYS A 281 -5.33 0.08 10.60
C CYS A 281 -6.53 -0.71 11.13
N TYR A 282 -6.39 -2.02 11.23
CA TYR A 282 -7.34 -2.89 11.92
C TYR A 282 -6.67 -3.49 13.16
N GLU A 283 -7.11 -3.07 14.34
CA GLU A 283 -6.60 -3.57 15.63
C GLU A 283 -7.40 -4.74 16.17
N THR A 284 -8.66 -4.86 15.76
CA THR A 284 -9.56 -5.93 16.15
C THR A 284 -10.25 -6.55 14.95
N LEU A 285 -10.68 -7.80 15.11
CA LEU A 285 -11.50 -8.48 14.09
C LEU A 285 -12.88 -7.82 13.94
N GLU A 286 -13.38 -7.17 14.96
CA GLU A 286 -14.63 -6.43 14.90
C GLU A 286 -14.52 -5.23 13.97
N GLN A 287 -13.48 -4.40 14.13
CA GLN A 287 -13.18 -3.30 13.21
C GLN A 287 -13.05 -3.77 11.74
N TYR A 288 -12.35 -4.88 11.54
CA TYR A 288 -12.20 -5.45 10.21
C TYR A 288 -13.53 -5.91 9.62
N ARG A 289 -14.35 -6.63 10.39
CA ARG A 289 -15.66 -7.13 9.96
C ARG A 289 -16.63 -5.99 9.67
N SER A 290 -16.66 -4.97 10.52
CA SER A 290 -17.47 -3.78 10.31
C SER A 290 -17.07 -3.06 9.02
N ALA A 291 -15.76 -2.87 8.77
CA ALA A 291 -15.29 -2.28 7.54
C ALA A 291 -15.67 -3.09 6.30
N GLN A 292 -15.55 -4.43 6.33
CA GLN A 292 -15.97 -5.30 5.23
C GLN A 292 -17.48 -5.25 4.99
N PHE A 293 -18.27 -5.18 6.05
CA PHE A 293 -19.72 -5.04 5.97
C PHE A 293 -20.10 -3.72 5.30
N LEU A 294 -19.51 -2.61 5.73
CA LEU A 294 -19.78 -1.30 5.16
C LEU A 294 -19.27 -1.17 3.71
N ASP A 295 -18.11 -1.76 3.40
CA ASP A 295 -17.63 -1.80 2.01
C ASP A 295 -18.60 -2.54 1.10
N GLY A 296 -19.13 -3.69 1.54
CA GLY A 296 -20.19 -4.41 0.83
C GLY A 296 -21.43 -3.56 0.58
N TYR A 297 -21.84 -2.78 1.57
CA TYR A 297 -22.96 -1.86 1.42
C TYR A 297 -22.67 -0.72 0.43
N TYR A 298 -21.48 -0.12 0.48
CA TYR A 298 -21.08 0.92 -0.48
C TYR A 298 -21.00 0.39 -1.91
N GLN A 299 -20.45 -0.82 -2.09
CA GLN A 299 -20.45 -1.46 -3.41
C GLN A 299 -21.86 -1.71 -3.94
N LEU A 300 -22.79 -2.09 -3.06
CA LEU A 300 -24.20 -2.25 -3.42
C LEU A 300 -24.81 -0.91 -3.82
N LEU A 301 -24.61 0.17 -3.06
CA LEU A 301 -25.09 1.51 -3.39
C LEU A 301 -24.59 1.98 -4.76
N LEU A 302 -23.32 1.68 -5.10
CA LEU A 302 -22.70 2.10 -6.36
C LEU A 302 -23.11 1.24 -7.57
N SER A 303 -23.52 0.00 -7.35
CA SER A 303 -23.77 -0.99 -8.41
C SER A 303 -25.24 -1.34 -8.61
N ALA A 304 -26.10 -1.04 -7.65
CA ALA A 304 -27.52 -1.35 -7.73
C ALA A 304 -28.18 -0.63 -8.92
N ALA A 305 -28.94 -1.39 -9.70
CA ALA A 305 -29.69 -0.84 -10.83
C ALA A 305 -31.05 -0.22 -10.41
N SER A 306 -31.49 -0.49 -9.18
CA SER A 306 -32.73 -0.01 -8.56
C SER A 306 -32.55 0.13 -7.06
N ALA A 307 -33.48 0.80 -6.38
CA ALA A 307 -33.43 1.02 -4.94
C ALA A 307 -33.70 -0.25 -4.11
N GLU A 308 -34.50 -1.18 -4.63
CA GLU A 308 -34.94 -2.36 -3.86
C GLU A 308 -33.81 -3.23 -3.27
N PRO A 309 -32.70 -3.55 -3.98
CA PRO A 309 -31.60 -4.31 -3.38
C PRO A 309 -30.98 -3.60 -2.17
N VAL A 310 -30.90 -2.28 -2.19
CA VAL A 310 -30.34 -1.47 -1.09
C VAL A 310 -31.31 -1.45 0.10
N ILE A 311 -32.60 -1.23 -0.15
CA ILE A 311 -33.65 -1.27 0.86
C ILE A 311 -33.70 -2.66 1.52
N ALA A 312 -33.63 -3.73 0.74
CA ALA A 312 -33.59 -5.09 1.23
C ALA A 312 -32.36 -5.35 2.12
N PHE A 313 -31.19 -4.87 1.72
CA PHE A 313 -29.97 -4.97 2.52
C PHE A 313 -30.11 -4.24 3.86
N VAL A 314 -30.59 -3.00 3.85
CA VAL A 314 -30.82 -2.24 5.08
C VAL A 314 -31.83 -2.95 5.98
N ARG A 315 -32.96 -3.43 5.43
CA ARG A 315 -33.98 -4.21 6.16
C ARG A 315 -33.37 -5.43 6.86
N GLU A 316 -32.53 -6.18 6.19
CA GLU A 316 -31.94 -7.41 6.70
C GLU A 316 -30.94 -7.13 7.83
N HIS A 317 -30.13 -6.08 7.71
CA HIS A 317 -28.97 -5.88 8.58
C HIS A 317 -29.17 -4.83 9.67
N LEU A 318 -30.10 -3.89 9.53
CA LEU A 318 -30.24 -2.72 10.39
C LEU A 318 -30.40 -3.06 11.88
N ALA A 319 -31.15 -4.10 12.20
CA ALA A 319 -31.40 -4.49 13.61
C ALA A 319 -30.17 -5.03 14.31
N ALA A 320 -29.30 -5.73 13.56
CA ALA A 320 -28.06 -6.34 14.09
C ALA A 320 -26.83 -5.42 14.03
N ALA A 321 -26.92 -4.33 13.25
CA ALA A 321 -25.82 -3.40 13.04
C ALA A 321 -25.49 -2.59 14.31
N SER A 322 -24.22 -2.22 14.49
CA SER A 322 -23.79 -1.27 15.54
C SER A 322 -24.41 0.11 15.33
N PRO A 323 -24.40 0.99 16.34
CA PRO A 323 -24.92 2.35 16.16
C PRO A 323 -24.26 3.11 15.00
N GLU A 324 -22.96 2.96 14.83
CA GLU A 324 -22.19 3.58 13.76
C GLU A 324 -22.58 3.01 12.39
N GLU A 325 -22.69 1.70 12.27
CA GLU A 325 -23.13 1.03 11.05
C GLU A 325 -24.57 1.41 10.67
N ARG A 326 -25.48 1.46 11.66
CA ARG A 326 -26.88 1.93 11.42
C ARG A 326 -26.92 3.32 10.82
N GLN A 327 -26.11 4.24 11.35
CA GLN A 327 -26.03 5.59 10.81
C GLN A 327 -25.61 5.58 9.34
N VAL A 328 -24.54 4.82 9.00
CA VAL A 328 -24.06 4.71 7.61
C VAL A 328 -25.12 4.08 6.68
N LEU A 329 -25.79 3.02 7.16
CA LEU A 329 -26.86 2.38 6.38
C LEU A 329 -28.01 3.36 6.06
N LEU A 330 -28.44 4.13 7.07
CA LEU A 330 -29.54 5.09 6.89
C LEU A 330 -29.13 6.33 6.08
N ASP A 331 -27.88 6.79 6.22
CA ASP A 331 -27.35 7.90 5.44
C ASP A 331 -27.29 7.52 3.95
N GLY A 332 -26.78 6.33 3.64
CA GLY A 332 -26.75 5.81 2.28
C GLY A 332 -28.17 5.62 1.68
N LEU A 333 -29.09 5.07 2.49
CA LEU A 333 -30.51 4.97 2.09
C LEU A 333 -31.13 6.36 1.84
N SER A 334 -30.83 7.34 2.72
CA SER A 334 -31.30 8.71 2.58
C SER A 334 -30.83 9.37 1.29
N GLY A 335 -29.55 9.16 0.91
CA GLY A 335 -29.02 9.62 -0.38
C GLY A 335 -29.75 8.97 -1.56
N LEU A 336 -29.89 7.65 -1.52
CA LEU A 336 -30.54 6.89 -2.59
C LEU A 336 -31.98 7.37 -2.87
N ILE A 337 -32.79 7.54 -1.81
CA ILE A 337 -34.21 7.95 -1.96
C ILE A 337 -34.39 9.41 -2.45
N GLN A 338 -33.35 10.26 -2.33
CA GLN A 338 -33.34 11.62 -2.86
C GLN A 338 -33.05 11.65 -4.36
N ASP A 339 -32.33 10.68 -4.87
CA ASP A 339 -31.78 10.65 -6.22
C ASP A 339 -32.57 9.69 -7.17
N THR A 340 -33.63 9.03 -6.67
CA THR A 340 -34.41 8.06 -7.46
C THR A 340 -35.77 8.58 -7.81
N ASP A 341 -36.23 8.28 -9.04
CA ASP A 341 -37.62 8.52 -9.51
C ASP A 341 -38.48 7.25 -9.40
N GLU A 342 -38.01 6.21 -8.72
CA GLU A 342 -38.73 4.94 -8.56
C GLU A 342 -39.94 5.08 -7.62
N ASP A 343 -40.97 4.30 -7.86
CA ASP A 343 -42.11 4.16 -6.95
C ASP A 343 -41.72 3.26 -5.79
N LEU A 344 -41.46 3.86 -4.63
CA LEU A 344 -40.93 3.18 -3.43
C LEU A 344 -42.03 2.89 -2.43
N ASP A 345 -41.87 1.83 -1.65
CA ASP A 345 -42.68 1.61 -0.43
C ASP A 345 -42.22 2.55 0.72
N TRP A 346 -42.78 3.74 0.70
CA TRP A 346 -42.47 4.79 1.69
C TRP A 346 -42.83 4.39 3.12
N ALA A 347 -43.84 3.51 3.31
CA ALA A 347 -44.22 3.02 4.62
C ALA A 347 -43.13 2.07 5.17
N GLU A 348 -42.59 1.22 4.32
CA GLU A 348 -41.45 0.36 4.68
C GLU A 348 -40.21 1.17 5.03
N ILE A 349 -39.86 2.16 4.17
CA ILE A 349 -38.70 3.02 4.43
C ILE A 349 -38.85 3.75 5.79
N ALA A 350 -40.04 4.31 6.07
CA ALA A 350 -40.32 4.96 7.35
C ALA A 350 -40.11 3.99 8.54
N ALA A 351 -40.55 2.74 8.39
CA ALA A 351 -40.38 1.71 9.42
C ALA A 351 -38.90 1.38 9.70
N LEU A 352 -38.02 1.45 8.69
CA LEU A 352 -36.58 1.27 8.88
C LEU A 352 -35.99 2.36 9.79
N TYR A 353 -36.31 3.64 9.55
CA TYR A 353 -35.85 4.73 10.43
C TYR A 353 -36.39 4.59 11.86
N GLN A 354 -37.67 4.21 12.01
CA GLN A 354 -38.26 3.97 13.32
C GLN A 354 -37.61 2.79 14.06
N THR A 355 -37.26 1.73 13.34
CA THR A 355 -36.56 0.56 13.92
C THR A 355 -35.18 0.95 14.47
N ALA A 356 -34.53 1.92 13.89
CA ALA A 356 -33.23 2.44 14.32
C ALA A 356 -33.34 3.57 15.35
N ASP A 357 -34.54 3.95 15.79
CA ASP A 357 -34.82 5.10 16.66
C ASP A 357 -34.27 6.42 16.09
N GLN A 358 -34.40 6.58 14.76
CA GLN A 358 -33.96 7.74 14.00
C GLN A 358 -35.15 8.54 13.47
N GLU A 359 -34.95 9.85 13.28
CA GLU A 359 -35.98 10.71 12.70
C GLU A 359 -36.21 10.34 11.23
N VAL A 360 -37.49 10.09 10.88
CA VAL A 360 -37.87 9.82 9.50
C VAL A 360 -37.61 11.05 8.63
N PRO A 361 -36.91 10.95 7.50
CA PRO A 361 -36.60 12.07 6.62
C PRO A 361 -37.86 12.82 6.15
N ALA A 362 -37.74 14.12 5.91
CA ALA A 362 -38.86 14.97 5.46
C ALA A 362 -39.48 14.43 4.17
N LEU A 363 -38.67 14.03 3.20
CA LEU A 363 -39.10 13.44 1.95
C LEU A 363 -40.02 12.22 2.16
N VAL A 364 -39.64 11.31 3.04
CA VAL A 364 -40.43 10.11 3.38
C VAL A 364 -41.77 10.50 4.02
N ARG A 365 -41.74 11.48 4.94
CA ARG A 365 -42.97 12.00 5.59
C ARG A 365 -43.93 12.63 4.59
N GLU A 366 -43.44 13.38 3.59
CA GLU A 366 -44.22 13.99 2.55
C GLU A 366 -44.98 12.94 1.71
N HIS A 367 -44.28 11.86 1.32
CA HIS A 367 -44.93 10.79 0.54
C HIS A 367 -45.96 9.98 1.33
N LEU A 368 -45.78 9.86 2.66
CA LEU A 368 -46.79 9.21 3.52
C LEU A 368 -48.03 10.03 3.74
N THR A 369 -47.98 11.36 3.56
CA THR A 369 -49.13 12.27 3.78
C THR A 369 -49.82 12.66 2.50
N THR A 370 -49.23 12.34 1.35
CA THR A 370 -49.86 12.64 0.03
C THR A 370 -50.62 11.40 -0.41
N PRO A 371 -52.00 11.50 -0.57
CA PRO A 371 -52.87 10.39 -0.94
C PRO A 371 -52.67 9.95 -2.40
#